data_552ce4584e8b82a61b70375e2bc071aa
#
_entry.id   552ce4584e8b82a61b70375e2bc071aa
#
_cell.length_a   1.000
_cell.length_b   1.000
_cell.length_c   1.000
_cell.angle_alpha   90.00
_cell.angle_beta   90.00
_cell.angle_gamma   90.00
#
_symmetry.space_group_name_H-M   'P 1'
#
loop_
_entity.id
_entity.type
_entity.pdbx_description
1 polymer ?
#
loop_
_entity_poly.entity_id
_entity_poly.type
_entity_poly.pdbx_seq_one_letter_code
_entity_poly.pdbx_strand_id
1 'polypeptide(L)'
;MKTTVTALCVVLITGLSHVAWADQKTVRIATEGAYAPWNFTDSSGKLVGFELDLAAELCARMKAKCDIVAQAWDGIIPALQAGKYDAIMAGMSITDKRKKVITFSRSYAATPAKFVVLNNSPFASLTTQAAHLQLDDVDADEKAAIATLIEAFKGKTIGVQTSTTHENFLRENLGSDVDIRTYDTQENLDLDLEAGRVDAALASMSYWVPLLESDKGKGMKMVGPGMTGGPFGAGVGVGIRQADQALAELSRKAIAGVLADGTCSRLAKQWFGFDACAAD
;
A
#
# COMPACT_ATOMS: atom_id res chain seq x y z
N MET A 1 -87.21 35.64 -2.00
CA MET A 1 -85.91 35.60 -1.24
C MET A 1 -85.29 34.23 -1.53
N LYS A 2 -84.24 34.16 -2.38
CA LYS A 2 -83.55 32.92 -2.72
C LYS A 2 -82.18 33.04 -2.08
N THR A 3 -81.89 32.19 -1.08
CA THR A 3 -80.58 32.11 -0.35
C THR A 3 -79.70 31.12 -1.07
N THR A 4 -78.56 31.59 -1.64
CA THR A 4 -77.57 30.77 -2.28
C THR A 4 -76.51 30.39 -1.24
N VAL A 5 -76.33 29.10 -1.00
CA VAL A 5 -75.31 28.56 -0.12
C VAL A 5 -74.08 28.20 -0.98
N THR A 6 -72.99 28.91 -0.76
CA THR A 6 -71.71 28.66 -1.45
C THR A 6 -70.89 27.65 -0.63
N ALA A 7 -70.70 26.46 -1.16
CA ALA A 7 -69.85 25.43 -0.56
C ALA A 7 -68.38 25.70 -0.89
N LEU A 8 -67.57 25.88 0.14
CA LEU A 8 -66.12 26.06 0.04
C LEU A 8 -65.44 24.69 0.09
N CYS A 9 -64.92 24.19 -1.06
CA CYS A 9 -64.09 22.97 -1.11
C CYS A 9 -62.65 23.30 -0.69
N VAL A 10 -62.23 22.83 0.48
CA VAL A 10 -60.81 22.86 0.91
C VAL A 10 -60.10 21.63 0.34
N VAL A 11 -59.23 21.86 -0.65
CA VAL A 11 -58.38 20.83 -1.22
C VAL A 11 -57.15 20.70 -0.32
N LEU A 12 -57.07 19.63 0.49
CA LEU A 12 -55.84 19.23 1.21
C LEU A 12 -54.85 18.64 0.21
N ILE A 13 -53.83 19.40 -0.11
CA ILE A 13 -52.65 18.92 -0.89
C ILE A 13 -51.74 18.20 0.14
N THR A 14 -51.83 16.87 0.23
CA THR A 14 -50.81 16.03 0.92
C THR A 14 -49.55 16.01 0.09
N GLY A 15 -48.59 16.85 0.44
CA GLY A 15 -47.25 16.83 -0.14
C GLY A 15 -46.55 15.50 0.21
N LEU A 16 -46.49 14.55 -0.72
CA LEU A 16 -45.56 13.42 -0.65
C LEU A 16 -44.15 13.96 -0.74
N SER A 17 -43.51 14.07 0.40
CA SER A 17 -42.04 14.29 0.47
C SER A 17 -41.36 13.07 -0.12
N HIS A 18 -40.99 13.13 -1.38
CA HIS A 18 -40.07 12.17 -2.00
C HIS A 18 -38.74 12.37 -1.30
N VAL A 19 -38.43 11.45 -0.36
CA VAL A 19 -37.05 11.29 0.12
C VAL A 19 -36.25 10.84 -1.10
N ALA A 20 -35.59 11.80 -1.75
CA ALA A 20 -34.61 11.50 -2.77
C ALA A 20 -33.52 10.67 -2.06
N TRP A 21 -33.47 9.37 -2.36
CA TRP A 21 -32.32 8.54 -2.05
C TRP A 21 -31.19 9.15 -2.85
N ALA A 22 -30.31 9.90 -2.17
CA ALA A 22 -29.09 10.37 -2.77
C ALA A 22 -28.35 9.12 -3.26
N ASP A 23 -28.12 9.02 -4.57
CA ASP A 23 -27.40 7.91 -5.19
C ASP A 23 -26.04 7.84 -4.53
N GLN A 24 -25.81 6.80 -3.73
CA GLN A 24 -24.58 6.66 -2.96
C GLN A 24 -23.44 6.50 -3.97
N LYS A 25 -22.52 7.48 -4.01
CA LYS A 25 -21.41 7.48 -4.94
C LYS A 25 -20.63 6.18 -4.85
N THR A 26 -20.57 5.41 -5.94
CA THR A 26 -19.71 4.23 -6.02
C THR A 26 -18.28 4.66 -6.31
N VAL A 27 -17.33 4.16 -5.50
CA VAL A 27 -15.88 4.34 -5.68
C VAL A 27 -15.27 2.99 -6.01
N ARG A 28 -14.65 2.88 -7.18
CA ARG A 28 -13.93 1.68 -7.61
C ARG A 28 -12.50 1.79 -7.11
N ILE A 29 -12.06 0.81 -6.31
CA ILE A 29 -10.72 0.78 -5.72
C ILE A 29 -9.96 -0.40 -6.31
N ALA A 30 -8.82 -0.14 -6.94
CA ALA A 30 -7.92 -1.19 -7.41
C ALA A 30 -6.95 -1.60 -6.32
N THR A 31 -6.71 -2.92 -6.23
CA THR A 31 -5.67 -3.53 -5.42
C THR A 31 -4.93 -4.57 -6.25
N GLU A 32 -3.70 -4.95 -5.87
CA GLU A 32 -2.94 -5.95 -6.61
C GLU A 32 -3.51 -7.36 -6.40
N GLY A 33 -3.81 -7.72 -5.15
CA GLY A 33 -4.31 -9.04 -4.79
C GLY A 33 -3.24 -10.14 -4.74
N ALA A 34 -1.94 -9.78 -4.70
CA ALA A 34 -0.78 -10.68 -4.66
C ALA A 34 0.34 -10.19 -3.70
N TYR A 35 0.00 -9.39 -2.69
CA TYR A 35 0.96 -8.84 -1.70
C TYR A 35 0.45 -9.03 -0.27
N ALA A 36 0.48 -10.28 0.21
CA ALA A 36 0.03 -10.65 1.56
C ALA A 36 0.96 -10.03 2.64
N PRO A 37 0.40 -9.60 3.80
CA PRO A 37 -1.01 -9.57 4.16
C PRO A 37 -1.68 -8.21 3.85
N TRP A 38 -1.06 -7.34 3.05
CA TRP A 38 -1.64 -6.07 2.63
C TRP A 38 -2.93 -6.26 1.83
N ASN A 39 -2.82 -7.00 0.74
CA ASN A 39 -3.90 -7.34 -0.16
C ASN A 39 -3.53 -8.62 -0.94
N PHE A 40 -4.36 -9.63 -0.86
CA PHE A 40 -4.11 -10.90 -1.54
C PHE A 40 -5.42 -11.65 -1.81
N THR A 41 -5.31 -12.64 -2.70
CA THR A 41 -6.43 -13.53 -3.00
C THR A 41 -6.31 -14.78 -2.14
N ASP A 42 -7.32 -15.06 -1.30
CA ASP A 42 -7.34 -16.23 -0.45
C ASP A 42 -7.66 -17.51 -1.24
N SER A 43 -7.62 -18.66 -0.57
CA SER A 43 -7.87 -19.96 -1.19
C SER A 43 -9.30 -20.13 -1.74
N SER A 44 -10.24 -19.26 -1.36
CA SER A 44 -11.61 -19.22 -1.91
C SER A 44 -11.73 -18.32 -3.15
N GLY A 45 -10.65 -17.62 -3.54
CA GLY A 45 -10.64 -16.66 -4.63
C GLY A 45 -11.11 -15.26 -4.23
N LYS A 46 -11.27 -14.99 -2.92
CA LYS A 46 -11.70 -13.68 -2.41
C LYS A 46 -10.49 -12.79 -2.14
N LEU A 47 -10.60 -11.51 -2.51
CA LEU A 47 -9.64 -10.48 -2.11
C LEU A 47 -9.80 -10.17 -0.62
N VAL A 48 -8.71 -10.28 0.13
CA VAL A 48 -8.64 -10.06 1.58
C VAL A 48 -7.33 -9.34 1.94
N GLY A 49 -7.20 -8.90 3.18
CA GLY A 49 -5.98 -8.28 3.70
C GLY A 49 -6.23 -6.97 4.41
N PHE A 50 -5.16 -6.42 4.97
CA PHE A 50 -5.18 -5.15 5.72
C PHE A 50 -5.88 -4.02 4.94
N GLU A 51 -5.53 -3.84 3.67
CA GLU A 51 -6.07 -2.75 2.86
C GLU A 51 -7.53 -2.96 2.47
N LEU A 52 -8.00 -4.22 2.41
CA LEU A 52 -9.40 -4.51 2.14
C LEU A 52 -10.27 -4.14 3.34
N ASP A 53 -9.82 -4.50 4.55
CA ASP A 53 -10.50 -4.12 5.80
C ASP A 53 -10.43 -2.61 6.01
N LEU A 54 -9.27 -1.98 5.75
CA LEU A 54 -9.12 -0.53 5.82
C LEU A 54 -10.01 0.19 4.80
N ALA A 55 -10.09 -0.29 3.56
CA ALA A 55 -10.96 0.27 2.52
C ALA A 55 -12.42 0.25 2.94
N ALA A 56 -12.90 -0.83 3.57
CA ALA A 56 -14.27 -0.92 4.09
C ALA A 56 -14.54 0.18 5.13
N GLU A 57 -13.62 0.41 6.06
CA GLU A 57 -13.71 1.48 7.07
C GLU A 57 -13.70 2.89 6.43
N LEU A 58 -12.80 3.11 5.46
CA LEU A 58 -12.74 4.39 4.75
C LEU A 58 -14.02 4.67 3.97
N CYS A 59 -14.56 3.67 3.27
CA CYS A 59 -15.77 3.79 2.49
C CYS A 59 -17.00 4.09 3.35
N ALA A 60 -17.10 3.45 4.52
CA ALA A 60 -18.14 3.74 5.50
C ALA A 60 -18.09 5.20 5.96
N ARG A 61 -16.88 5.72 6.27
CA ARG A 61 -16.67 7.13 6.68
C ARG A 61 -16.96 8.12 5.56
N MET A 62 -16.63 7.78 4.33
CA MET A 62 -16.93 8.58 3.15
C MET A 62 -18.41 8.50 2.73
N LYS A 63 -19.21 7.63 3.36
CA LYS A 63 -20.60 7.32 2.97
C LYS A 63 -20.70 6.93 1.50
N ALA A 64 -19.71 6.17 1.02
CA ALA A 64 -19.63 5.69 -0.35
C ALA A 64 -19.82 4.16 -0.39
N LYS A 65 -20.40 3.67 -1.49
CA LYS A 65 -20.27 2.25 -1.85
C LYS A 65 -18.90 2.05 -2.49
N CYS A 66 -18.18 1.01 -2.10
CA CYS A 66 -16.90 0.70 -2.73
C CYS A 66 -16.95 -0.66 -3.41
N ASP A 67 -16.45 -0.68 -4.66
CA ASP A 67 -16.25 -1.89 -5.44
C ASP A 67 -14.73 -2.12 -5.57
N ILE A 68 -14.23 -3.25 -5.06
CA ILE A 68 -12.81 -3.59 -5.11
C ILE A 68 -12.54 -4.41 -6.36
N VAL A 69 -11.50 -4.04 -7.11
CA VAL A 69 -11.08 -4.74 -8.33
C VAL A 69 -9.61 -5.15 -8.25
N ALA A 70 -9.30 -6.37 -8.68
CA ALA A 70 -7.92 -6.80 -8.82
C ALA A 70 -7.31 -6.20 -10.10
N GLN A 71 -6.09 -5.70 -9.98
CA GLN A 71 -5.31 -5.15 -11.07
C GLN A 71 -3.83 -5.45 -10.84
N ALA A 72 -3.17 -6.12 -11.78
CA ALA A 72 -1.73 -6.36 -11.69
C ALA A 72 -0.97 -5.07 -11.39
N TRP A 73 0.04 -5.17 -10.52
CA TRP A 73 0.84 -4.04 -10.06
C TRP A 73 1.44 -3.24 -11.20
N ASP A 74 2.07 -3.95 -12.15
CA ASP A 74 2.57 -3.29 -13.36
C ASP A 74 1.39 -2.82 -14.21
N GLY A 75 1.32 -1.52 -14.45
CA GLY A 75 0.19 -0.89 -15.13
C GLY A 75 -0.94 -0.37 -14.23
N ILE A 76 -0.88 -0.50 -12.89
CA ILE A 76 -1.94 -0.03 -11.99
C ILE A 76 -2.11 1.50 -12.06
N ILE A 77 -1.04 2.30 -12.17
CA ILE A 77 -1.14 3.76 -12.34
C ILE A 77 -1.68 4.15 -13.72
N PRO A 78 -1.18 3.64 -14.86
CA PRO A 78 -1.78 3.90 -16.17
C PRO A 78 -3.27 3.56 -16.26
N ALA A 79 -3.70 2.47 -15.64
CA ALA A 79 -5.11 2.07 -15.64
C ALA A 79 -5.99 3.03 -14.79
N LEU A 80 -5.46 3.58 -13.67
CA LEU A 80 -6.11 4.66 -12.91
C LEU A 80 -6.29 5.90 -13.78
N GLN A 81 -5.23 6.32 -14.47
CA GLN A 81 -5.27 7.49 -15.36
C GLN A 81 -6.26 7.31 -16.51
N ALA A 82 -6.37 6.08 -17.03
CA ALA A 82 -7.36 5.72 -18.07
C ALA A 82 -8.81 5.61 -17.53
N GLY A 83 -9.04 5.82 -16.22
CA GLY A 83 -10.37 5.80 -15.61
C GLY A 83 -11.00 4.41 -15.43
N LYS A 84 -10.17 3.35 -15.44
CA LYS A 84 -10.68 1.98 -15.18
C LYS A 84 -11.21 1.83 -13.76
N TYR A 85 -10.68 2.58 -12.81
CA TYR A 85 -11.13 2.71 -11.41
C TYR A 85 -10.82 4.12 -10.89
N ASP A 86 -11.15 4.41 -9.65
CA ASP A 86 -11.13 5.78 -9.10
C ASP A 86 -10.03 5.98 -8.06
N ALA A 87 -9.58 4.89 -7.43
CA ALA A 87 -8.53 4.91 -6.43
C ALA A 87 -7.67 3.63 -6.49
N ILE A 88 -6.46 3.69 -5.91
CA ILE A 88 -5.55 2.56 -5.73
C ILE A 88 -5.27 2.40 -4.22
N MET A 89 -5.45 1.19 -3.69
CA MET A 89 -4.98 0.75 -2.39
C MET A 89 -4.24 -0.59 -2.59
N ALA A 90 -2.91 -0.52 -2.73
CA ALA A 90 -2.06 -1.65 -3.11
C ALA A 90 -0.63 -1.49 -2.54
N GLY A 91 -0.50 -1.12 -1.26
CA GLY A 91 0.81 -0.87 -0.64
C GLY A 91 1.58 0.26 -1.32
N MET A 92 0.88 1.21 -1.95
CA MET A 92 1.52 2.17 -2.83
C MET A 92 2.22 3.30 -2.07
N SER A 93 3.55 3.32 -2.10
CA SER A 93 4.36 4.38 -1.49
C SER A 93 4.11 5.74 -2.15
N ILE A 94 4.01 6.77 -1.32
CA ILE A 94 3.88 8.17 -1.71
C ILE A 94 5.26 8.69 -2.10
N THR A 95 5.56 8.77 -3.41
CA THR A 95 6.84 9.27 -3.91
C THR A 95 6.65 10.49 -4.80
N ASP A 96 7.67 11.35 -4.90
CA ASP A 96 7.62 12.53 -5.76
C ASP A 96 7.49 12.17 -7.26
N LYS A 97 8.05 11.03 -7.67
CA LYS A 97 7.86 10.52 -9.02
C LYS A 97 6.39 10.20 -9.31
N ARG A 98 5.70 9.53 -8.39
CA ARG A 98 4.27 9.17 -8.51
C ARG A 98 3.37 10.41 -8.38
N LYS A 99 3.70 11.36 -7.50
CA LYS A 99 2.97 12.63 -7.35
C LYS A 99 2.92 13.47 -8.63
N LYS A 100 3.86 13.30 -9.56
CA LYS A 100 3.84 13.99 -10.87
C LYS A 100 2.68 13.57 -11.75
N VAL A 101 2.13 12.38 -11.55
CA VAL A 101 1.13 11.76 -12.44
C VAL A 101 -0.19 11.39 -11.75
N ILE A 102 -0.18 11.23 -10.42
CA ILE A 102 -1.39 11.01 -9.60
C ILE A 102 -1.32 11.86 -8.33
N THR A 103 -2.46 12.05 -7.67
CA THR A 103 -2.49 12.62 -6.32
C THR A 103 -2.60 11.52 -5.27
N PHE A 104 -2.30 11.84 -4.02
CA PHE A 104 -2.38 10.92 -2.90
C PHE A 104 -3.24 11.49 -1.77
N SER A 105 -3.81 10.59 -0.99
CA SER A 105 -4.26 10.90 0.36
C SER A 105 -3.06 11.27 1.26
N ARG A 106 -3.31 11.51 2.57
CA ARG A 106 -2.22 11.39 3.55
C ARG A 106 -1.77 9.92 3.68
N SER A 107 -0.57 9.68 4.22
CA SER A 107 -0.11 8.34 4.56
C SER A 107 -1.03 7.68 5.60
N TYR A 108 -1.32 6.38 5.45
CA TYR A 108 -2.01 5.57 6.47
C TYR A 108 -1.10 4.53 7.11
N ALA A 109 0.03 4.19 6.46
CA ALA A 109 1.00 3.24 7.00
C ALA A 109 2.41 3.56 6.52
N ALA A 110 3.41 3.16 7.32
CA ALA A 110 4.81 3.25 6.94
C ALA A 110 5.59 2.10 7.58
N THR A 111 6.40 1.41 6.79
CA THR A 111 7.30 0.38 7.30
C THR A 111 8.63 0.42 6.55
N PRO A 112 9.77 0.12 7.22
CA PRO A 112 11.05 0.09 6.53
C PRO A 112 11.12 -0.98 5.45
N ALA A 113 11.91 -0.75 4.42
CA ALA A 113 12.37 -1.80 3.52
C ALA A 113 13.48 -2.62 4.19
N LYS A 114 13.52 -3.93 3.92
CA LYS A 114 14.48 -4.89 4.49
C LYS A 114 14.91 -5.90 3.44
N PHE A 115 16.19 -6.28 3.50
CA PHE A 115 16.66 -7.46 2.78
C PHE A 115 16.31 -8.73 3.53
N VAL A 116 15.99 -9.78 2.76
CA VAL A 116 15.82 -11.15 3.26
C VAL A 116 16.72 -12.09 2.47
N VAL A 117 17.32 -13.03 3.17
CA VAL A 117 18.20 -14.07 2.62
C VAL A 117 17.84 -15.42 3.20
N LEU A 118 18.35 -16.51 2.61
CA LEU A 118 18.22 -17.85 3.21
C LEU A 118 19.08 -17.95 4.48
N ASN A 119 18.63 -18.74 5.45
CA ASN A 119 19.33 -18.95 6.73
C ASN A 119 20.74 -19.54 6.57
N ASN A 120 20.98 -20.33 5.53
CA ASN A 120 22.27 -20.91 5.16
C ASN A 120 23.09 -20.05 4.20
N SER A 121 22.60 -18.86 3.85
CA SER A 121 23.32 -17.91 2.99
C SER A 121 24.57 -17.37 3.68
N PRO A 122 25.67 -17.08 2.95
CA PRO A 122 26.83 -16.38 3.50
C PRO A 122 26.47 -14.96 4.03
N PHE A 123 25.33 -14.42 3.62
CA PHE A 123 24.81 -13.11 4.08
C PHE A 123 23.96 -13.18 5.33
N ALA A 124 23.71 -14.37 5.90
CA ALA A 124 22.80 -14.56 7.04
C ALA A 124 23.24 -13.81 8.32
N SER A 125 24.49 -13.38 8.40
CA SER A 125 25.05 -12.56 9.49
C SER A 125 25.36 -11.11 9.08
N LEU A 126 24.87 -10.66 7.90
CA LEU A 126 25.12 -9.30 7.41
C LEU A 126 24.52 -8.27 8.36
N THR A 127 25.37 -7.42 8.90
CA THR A 127 25.02 -6.25 9.73
C THR A 127 25.70 -5.00 9.18
N THR A 128 25.18 -3.86 9.53
CA THR A 128 25.74 -2.54 9.19
C THR A 128 25.90 -1.72 10.47
N GLN A 129 26.73 -0.65 10.41
CA GLN A 129 26.94 0.27 11.55
C GLN A 129 25.61 0.90 11.98
N ALA A 130 24.81 1.37 11.03
CA ALA A 130 23.47 1.86 11.29
C ALA A 130 22.43 0.73 11.15
N ALA A 131 21.56 0.57 12.14
CA ALA A 131 20.46 -0.38 12.11
C ALA A 131 19.26 0.15 11.30
N HIS A 132 19.18 1.46 11.12
CA HIS A 132 18.16 2.17 10.35
C HIS A 132 18.82 3.23 9.46
N LEU A 133 18.33 3.34 8.23
CA LEU A 133 18.74 4.38 7.28
C LEU A 133 17.54 5.26 6.96
N GLN A 134 17.71 6.59 7.11
CA GLN A 134 16.75 7.60 6.67
C GLN A 134 17.32 8.29 5.42
N LEU A 135 16.85 7.90 4.24
CA LEU A 135 17.48 8.25 2.96
C LEU A 135 17.06 9.61 2.39
N ASP A 136 16.35 10.45 3.16
CA ASP A 136 16.03 11.83 2.74
C ASP A 136 17.22 12.78 2.95
N ASP A 137 18.06 12.52 3.97
CA ASP A 137 19.29 13.29 4.25
C ASP A 137 20.37 12.33 4.77
N VAL A 138 21.14 11.77 3.83
CA VAL A 138 22.09 10.67 4.09
C VAL A 138 23.37 11.19 4.73
N ASP A 139 23.63 10.85 5.98
CA ASP A 139 24.82 11.19 6.72
C ASP A 139 26.03 10.25 6.44
N ALA A 140 27.11 10.37 7.22
CA ALA A 140 28.33 9.58 7.04
C ALA A 140 28.12 8.10 7.41
N ASP A 141 27.33 7.81 8.47
CA ASP A 141 27.10 6.45 8.96
C ASP A 141 26.16 5.70 8.00
N GLU A 142 25.17 6.40 7.44
CA GLU A 142 24.27 5.86 6.42
C GLU A 142 25.00 5.57 5.11
N LYS A 143 25.91 6.47 4.68
CA LYS A 143 26.79 6.22 3.53
C LYS A 143 27.68 5.01 3.75
N ALA A 144 28.25 4.86 4.96
CA ALA A 144 29.06 3.70 5.32
C ALA A 144 28.22 2.39 5.32
N ALA A 145 26.98 2.46 5.79
CA ALA A 145 26.08 1.31 5.75
C ALA A 145 25.69 0.92 4.31
N ILE A 146 25.41 1.88 3.44
CA ILE A 146 25.15 1.62 2.01
C ILE A 146 26.40 1.00 1.34
N ALA A 147 27.60 1.54 1.63
CA ALA A 147 28.85 0.96 1.10
C ALA A 147 29.07 -0.48 1.57
N THR A 148 28.68 -0.79 2.83
CA THR A 148 28.72 -2.17 3.35
C THR A 148 27.75 -3.10 2.60
N LEU A 149 26.55 -2.63 2.26
CA LEU A 149 25.57 -3.39 1.45
C LEU A 149 26.11 -3.65 0.04
N ILE A 150 26.70 -2.62 -0.61
CA ILE A 150 27.30 -2.73 -1.95
C ILE A 150 28.40 -3.79 -1.95
N GLU A 151 29.36 -3.71 -1.01
CA GLU A 151 30.48 -4.65 -0.94
C GLU A 151 29.98 -6.09 -0.64
N ALA A 152 29.02 -6.24 0.27
CA ALA A 152 28.47 -7.54 0.61
C ALA A 152 27.77 -8.22 -0.57
N PHE A 153 26.98 -7.46 -1.34
CA PHE A 153 26.17 -7.99 -2.44
C PHE A 153 26.86 -7.89 -3.82
N LYS A 154 28.11 -7.43 -3.89
CA LYS A 154 28.84 -7.28 -5.15
C LYS A 154 28.85 -8.58 -5.96
N GLY A 155 28.43 -8.48 -7.22
CA GLY A 155 28.32 -9.62 -8.14
C GLY A 155 27.26 -10.65 -7.76
N LYS A 156 26.29 -10.30 -6.89
CA LYS A 156 25.19 -11.15 -6.45
C LYS A 156 23.88 -10.79 -7.16
N THR A 157 22.98 -11.75 -7.20
CA THR A 157 21.64 -11.56 -7.77
C THR A 157 20.67 -11.16 -6.66
N ILE A 158 20.08 -9.97 -6.76
CA ILE A 158 19.04 -9.48 -5.83
C ILE A 158 17.70 -9.46 -6.53
N GLY A 159 16.72 -10.17 -5.97
CA GLY A 159 15.36 -10.18 -6.45
C GLY A 159 14.54 -9.01 -5.91
N VAL A 160 13.66 -8.47 -6.74
CA VAL A 160 12.76 -7.36 -6.37
C VAL A 160 11.51 -7.37 -7.25
N GLN A 161 10.37 -6.96 -6.70
CA GLN A 161 9.18 -6.76 -7.54
C GLN A 161 9.39 -5.54 -8.45
N THR A 162 9.01 -5.67 -9.73
CA THR A 162 9.17 -4.62 -10.75
C THR A 162 8.36 -3.37 -10.43
N SER A 163 8.79 -2.21 -10.93
CA SER A 163 8.09 -0.91 -10.80
C SER A 163 7.84 -0.46 -9.35
N THR A 164 8.62 -0.99 -8.40
CA THR A 164 8.54 -0.65 -6.97
C THR A 164 9.58 0.39 -6.56
N THR A 165 9.40 0.94 -5.37
CA THR A 165 10.39 1.77 -4.67
C THR A 165 11.63 0.96 -4.30
N HIS A 166 11.48 -0.33 -4.05
CA HIS A 166 12.57 -1.27 -3.77
C HIS A 166 13.47 -1.44 -5.00
N GLU A 167 12.89 -1.61 -6.18
CA GLU A 167 13.65 -1.65 -7.44
C GLU A 167 14.39 -0.33 -7.69
N ASN A 168 13.73 0.82 -7.47
CA ASN A 168 14.39 2.12 -7.63
C ASN A 168 15.60 2.24 -6.69
N PHE A 169 15.45 1.86 -5.41
CA PHE A 169 16.56 1.87 -4.46
C PHE A 169 17.75 1.01 -4.94
N LEU A 170 17.50 -0.22 -5.39
CA LEU A 170 18.55 -1.10 -5.90
C LEU A 170 19.28 -0.47 -7.09
N ARG A 171 18.53 0.07 -8.06
CA ARG A 171 19.13 0.69 -9.25
C ARG A 171 19.92 1.95 -8.95
N GLU A 172 19.45 2.77 -8.02
CA GLU A 172 20.07 4.05 -7.66
C GLU A 172 21.30 3.89 -6.76
N ASN A 173 21.29 2.90 -5.86
CA ASN A 173 22.31 2.77 -4.81
C ASN A 173 23.27 1.59 -5.01
N LEU A 174 22.81 0.46 -5.56
CA LEU A 174 23.64 -0.71 -5.79
C LEU A 174 23.99 -0.89 -7.29
N GLY A 175 23.14 -0.41 -8.17
CA GLY A 175 23.37 -0.19 -9.59
C GLY A 175 24.07 -1.32 -10.32
N SER A 176 25.29 -1.04 -10.80
CA SER A 176 26.10 -1.96 -11.58
C SER A 176 26.88 -3.00 -10.74
N ASP A 177 26.84 -2.89 -9.42
CA ASP A 177 27.57 -3.81 -8.54
C ASP A 177 26.81 -5.12 -8.29
N VAL A 178 25.50 -5.16 -8.58
CA VAL A 178 24.64 -6.33 -8.39
C VAL A 178 23.86 -6.67 -9.66
N ASP A 179 23.45 -7.94 -9.80
CA ASP A 179 22.46 -8.36 -10.80
C ASP A 179 21.05 -8.18 -10.22
N ILE A 180 20.26 -7.26 -10.78
CA ILE A 180 18.88 -6.99 -10.30
C ILE A 180 17.90 -7.82 -11.13
N ARG A 181 17.29 -8.82 -10.49
CA ARG A 181 16.24 -9.65 -11.09
C ARG A 181 14.87 -9.16 -10.66
N THR A 182 14.06 -8.75 -11.64
CA THR A 182 12.71 -8.24 -11.39
C THR A 182 11.65 -9.31 -11.60
N TYR A 183 10.59 -9.23 -10.80
CA TYR A 183 9.45 -10.14 -10.79
C TYR A 183 8.15 -9.36 -10.91
N ASP A 184 7.15 -9.95 -11.53
CA ASP A 184 5.80 -9.37 -11.66
C ASP A 184 5.06 -9.30 -10.31
N THR A 185 5.26 -10.32 -9.44
CA THR A 185 4.71 -10.38 -8.09
C THR A 185 5.78 -10.67 -7.05
N GLN A 186 5.54 -10.26 -5.81
CA GLN A 186 6.41 -10.62 -4.68
C GLN A 186 6.41 -12.14 -4.43
N GLU A 187 5.27 -12.81 -4.62
CA GLU A 187 5.18 -14.27 -4.43
C GLU A 187 6.10 -15.05 -5.39
N ASN A 188 6.22 -14.61 -6.65
CA ASN A 188 7.14 -15.23 -7.62
C ASN A 188 8.61 -15.00 -7.23
N LEU A 189 8.93 -13.83 -6.67
CA LEU A 189 10.26 -13.57 -6.10
C LEU A 189 10.55 -14.51 -4.92
N ASP A 190 9.59 -14.72 -4.02
CA ASP A 190 9.77 -15.58 -2.84
C ASP A 190 10.09 -17.02 -3.24
N LEU A 191 9.42 -17.56 -4.26
CA LEU A 191 9.70 -18.89 -4.81
C LEU A 191 11.15 -18.99 -5.35
N ASP A 192 11.66 -17.95 -5.97
CA ASP A 192 13.03 -17.91 -6.48
C ASP A 192 14.06 -17.74 -5.35
N LEU A 193 13.73 -16.98 -4.29
CA LEU A 193 14.57 -16.89 -3.10
C LEU A 193 14.63 -18.24 -2.38
N GLU A 194 13.49 -18.90 -2.14
CA GLU A 194 13.42 -20.20 -1.48
C GLU A 194 14.23 -21.26 -2.25
N ALA A 195 14.17 -21.22 -3.58
CA ALA A 195 14.93 -22.10 -4.44
C ALA A 195 16.42 -21.73 -4.60
N GLY A 196 16.89 -20.64 -3.97
CA GLY A 196 18.26 -20.17 -4.08
C GLY A 196 18.64 -19.63 -5.46
N ARG A 197 17.67 -19.21 -6.27
CA ARG A 197 17.87 -18.63 -7.60
C ARG A 197 18.20 -17.13 -7.56
N VAL A 198 17.99 -16.50 -6.43
CA VAL A 198 18.48 -15.17 -6.06
C VAL A 198 19.18 -15.26 -4.70
N ASP A 199 20.22 -14.43 -4.50
CA ASP A 199 21.01 -14.42 -3.27
C ASP A 199 20.33 -13.67 -2.13
N ALA A 200 19.51 -12.67 -2.46
CA ALA A 200 18.73 -11.86 -1.54
C ALA A 200 17.45 -11.33 -2.22
N ALA A 201 16.48 -10.94 -1.41
CA ALA A 201 15.26 -10.26 -1.85
C ALA A 201 15.05 -8.98 -1.05
N LEU A 202 14.44 -7.95 -1.66
CA LEU A 202 14.14 -6.68 -1.02
C LEU A 202 12.64 -6.37 -1.09
N ALA A 203 12.00 -6.19 0.09
CA ALA A 203 10.62 -5.76 0.21
C ALA A 203 10.38 -5.05 1.56
N SER A 204 9.13 -4.63 1.83
CA SER A 204 8.75 -3.98 3.08
C SER A 204 8.80 -4.95 4.27
N MET A 205 9.21 -4.47 5.43
CA MET A 205 9.21 -5.25 6.68
C MET A 205 7.82 -5.78 7.02
N SER A 206 6.75 -5.03 6.72
CA SER A 206 5.37 -5.47 6.92
C SER A 206 4.93 -6.63 6.02
N TYR A 207 5.64 -6.89 4.93
CA TYR A 207 5.53 -8.11 4.15
C TYR A 207 6.32 -9.26 4.79
N TRP A 208 7.59 -8.97 5.14
CA TRP A 208 8.51 -10.01 5.61
C TRP A 208 8.15 -10.58 6.98
N VAL A 209 7.73 -9.74 7.96
CA VAL A 209 7.46 -10.22 9.33
C VAL A 209 6.41 -11.34 9.34
N PRO A 210 5.21 -11.17 8.78
CA PRO A 210 4.23 -12.25 8.76
C PRO A 210 4.67 -13.48 7.93
N LEU A 211 5.40 -13.25 6.82
CA LEU A 211 5.92 -14.36 6.02
C LEU A 211 6.92 -15.19 6.82
N LEU A 212 7.88 -14.56 7.50
CA LEU A 212 8.92 -15.24 8.28
C LEU A 212 8.36 -15.98 9.50
N GLU A 213 7.22 -15.57 10.04
CA GLU A 213 6.49 -16.28 11.10
C GLU A 213 5.68 -17.48 10.58
N SER A 214 5.45 -17.56 9.27
CA SER A 214 4.74 -18.67 8.61
C SER A 214 5.65 -19.84 8.27
N ASP A 215 5.07 -20.97 7.90
CA ASP A 215 5.82 -22.16 7.44
C ASP A 215 6.65 -21.86 6.18
N LYS A 216 6.18 -20.97 5.30
CA LYS A 216 6.89 -20.58 4.07
C LYS A 216 8.20 -19.80 4.34
N GLY A 217 8.25 -19.03 5.42
CA GLY A 217 9.42 -18.21 5.76
C GLY A 217 10.47 -18.88 6.65
N LYS A 218 10.25 -20.11 7.15
CA LYS A 218 11.15 -20.80 8.11
C LYS A 218 12.60 -20.92 7.66
N GLY A 219 12.86 -20.93 6.37
CA GLY A 219 14.20 -21.02 5.77
C GLY A 219 14.89 -19.67 5.55
N MET A 220 14.26 -18.57 5.93
CA MET A 220 14.66 -17.21 5.57
C MET A 220 14.86 -16.33 6.81
N LYS A 221 15.58 -15.23 6.66
CA LYS A 221 15.76 -14.20 7.70
C LYS A 221 16.02 -12.82 7.12
N MET A 222 15.58 -11.79 7.83
CA MET A 222 15.93 -10.40 7.54
C MET A 222 17.38 -10.12 7.90
N VAL A 223 18.07 -9.33 7.06
CA VAL A 223 19.46 -8.89 7.26
C VAL A 223 19.61 -7.40 6.91
N GLY A 224 20.73 -6.82 7.32
CA GLY A 224 21.06 -5.41 7.05
C GLY A 224 20.15 -4.42 7.77
N PRO A 225 20.21 -3.13 7.41
CA PRO A 225 19.45 -2.06 8.06
C PRO A 225 17.98 -2.05 7.63
N GLY A 226 17.11 -1.45 8.43
CA GLY A 226 15.80 -0.98 7.99
C GLY A 226 15.95 0.33 7.22
N MET A 227 15.33 0.48 6.06
CA MET A 227 15.52 1.64 5.19
C MET A 227 14.19 2.37 4.96
N THR A 228 14.19 3.70 5.14
CA THR A 228 13.03 4.59 4.98
C THR A 228 13.45 5.87 4.26
N GLY A 229 12.48 6.67 3.81
CA GLY A 229 12.72 7.94 3.13
C GLY A 229 13.32 7.80 1.74
N GLY A 230 13.77 8.89 1.12
CA GLY A 230 14.37 8.90 -0.19
C GLY A 230 13.55 8.15 -1.25
N PRO A 231 14.13 7.12 -1.90
CA PRO A 231 13.42 6.33 -2.91
C PRO A 231 12.16 5.65 -2.39
N PHE A 232 12.09 5.31 -1.07
CA PHE A 232 10.95 4.62 -0.47
C PHE A 232 9.74 5.54 -0.24
N GLY A 233 9.96 6.87 -0.25
CA GLY A 233 8.91 7.88 -0.12
C GLY A 233 8.40 8.08 1.30
N ALA A 234 7.28 8.79 1.43
CA ALA A 234 6.71 9.26 2.69
C ALA A 234 5.57 8.36 3.20
N GLY A 235 5.79 7.05 3.23
CA GLY A 235 4.78 6.07 3.62
C GLY A 235 3.82 5.67 2.51
N VAL A 236 2.76 4.95 2.85
CA VAL A 236 1.78 4.35 1.94
C VAL A 236 0.48 5.15 1.96
N GLY A 237 -0.08 5.46 0.79
CA GLY A 237 -1.31 6.25 0.67
C GLY A 237 -2.24 5.77 -0.44
N VAL A 238 -3.47 6.25 -0.43
CA VAL A 238 -4.44 6.01 -1.51
C VAL A 238 -4.05 6.85 -2.72
N GLY A 239 -3.76 6.18 -3.85
CA GLY A 239 -3.50 6.84 -5.13
C GLY A 239 -4.81 7.21 -5.83
N ILE A 240 -4.92 8.44 -6.34
CA ILE A 240 -6.16 8.99 -6.92
C ILE A 240 -5.78 9.83 -8.15
N ARG A 241 -6.63 9.89 -9.18
CA ARG A 241 -6.38 10.79 -10.31
C ARG A 241 -6.23 12.23 -9.85
N GLN A 242 -5.32 12.98 -10.46
CA GLN A 242 -5.12 14.40 -10.13
C GLN A 242 -6.37 15.27 -10.29
N ALA A 243 -7.26 14.90 -11.22
CA ALA A 243 -8.53 15.60 -11.44
C ALA A 243 -9.58 15.38 -10.33
N ASP A 244 -9.44 14.30 -9.53
CA ASP A 244 -10.45 13.87 -8.56
C ASP A 244 -10.20 14.43 -7.15
N GLN A 245 -9.98 15.74 -7.04
CA GLN A 245 -9.64 16.42 -5.79
C GLN A 245 -10.67 16.20 -4.67
N ALA A 246 -11.96 16.10 -5.02
CA ALA A 246 -13.02 15.82 -4.05
C ALA A 246 -12.85 14.44 -3.39
N LEU A 247 -12.49 13.41 -4.17
CA LEU A 247 -12.22 12.07 -3.64
C LEU A 247 -10.94 12.05 -2.79
N ALA A 248 -9.89 12.77 -3.22
CA ALA A 248 -8.66 12.90 -2.45
C ALA A 248 -8.90 13.54 -1.07
N GLU A 249 -9.72 14.59 -1.01
CA GLU A 249 -10.10 15.25 0.24
C GLU A 249 -10.94 14.36 1.16
N LEU A 250 -11.93 13.63 0.59
CA LEU A 250 -12.72 12.67 1.35
C LEU A 250 -11.85 11.54 1.91
N SER A 251 -10.96 10.98 1.09
CA SER A 251 -10.02 9.93 1.51
C SER A 251 -9.09 10.43 2.61
N ARG A 252 -8.55 11.66 2.49
CA ARG A 252 -7.68 12.26 3.50
C ARG A 252 -8.38 12.41 4.84
N LYS A 253 -9.64 12.86 4.85
CA LYS A 253 -10.45 12.98 6.08
C LYS A 253 -10.78 11.62 6.69
N ALA A 254 -11.13 10.63 5.87
CA ALA A 254 -11.44 9.29 6.33
C ALA A 254 -10.20 8.63 6.96
N ILE A 255 -9.02 8.77 6.34
CA ILE A 255 -7.75 8.26 6.87
C ILE A 255 -7.40 8.96 8.18
N ALA A 256 -7.51 10.29 8.26
CA ALA A 256 -7.30 11.01 9.53
C ALA A 256 -8.18 10.46 10.65
N GLY A 257 -9.43 10.12 10.35
CA GLY A 257 -10.35 9.53 11.31
C GLY A 257 -9.93 8.14 11.79
N VAL A 258 -9.54 7.22 10.88
CA VAL A 258 -9.11 5.84 11.28
C VAL A 258 -7.78 5.83 12.02
N LEU A 259 -6.92 6.81 11.77
CA LEU A 259 -5.69 6.99 12.54
C LEU A 259 -5.99 7.51 13.95
N ALA A 260 -6.82 8.56 14.06
CA ALA A 260 -7.13 9.22 15.33
C ALA A 260 -7.88 8.31 16.32
N ASP A 261 -8.77 7.44 15.86
CA ASP A 261 -9.57 6.56 16.74
C ASP A 261 -8.97 5.16 16.96
N GLY A 262 -7.77 4.90 16.41
CA GLY A 262 -7.05 3.64 16.56
C GLY A 262 -7.56 2.49 15.68
N THR A 263 -8.52 2.73 14.78
CA THR A 263 -9.02 1.70 13.85
C THR A 263 -7.90 1.15 12.97
N CYS A 264 -7.05 2.03 12.41
CA CYS A 264 -5.90 1.63 11.62
C CYS A 264 -4.94 0.74 12.44
N SER A 265 -4.56 1.18 13.63
CA SER A 265 -3.66 0.48 14.55
C SER A 265 -4.16 -0.93 14.90
N ARG A 266 -5.47 -1.06 15.15
CA ARG A 266 -6.11 -2.35 15.41
C ARG A 266 -6.01 -3.28 14.20
N LEU A 267 -6.32 -2.79 13.00
CA LEU A 267 -6.21 -3.57 11.77
C LEU A 267 -4.76 -3.94 11.45
N ALA A 268 -3.81 -3.00 11.63
CA ALA A 268 -2.39 -3.26 11.42
C ALA A 268 -1.88 -4.39 12.33
N LYS A 269 -2.21 -4.34 13.62
CA LYS A 269 -1.84 -5.40 14.57
C LYS A 269 -2.47 -6.76 14.23
N GLN A 270 -3.70 -6.75 13.72
CA GLN A 270 -4.39 -7.98 13.28
C GLN A 270 -3.67 -8.64 12.10
N TRP A 271 -3.23 -7.86 11.11
CA TRP A 271 -2.70 -8.38 9.86
C TRP A 271 -1.18 -8.53 9.84
N PHE A 272 -0.44 -7.63 10.50
CA PHE A 272 1.02 -7.60 10.48
C PHE A 272 1.66 -8.11 11.78
N GLY A 273 0.89 -8.26 12.87
CA GLY A 273 1.41 -8.57 14.20
C GLY A 273 1.97 -7.36 14.95
N PHE A 274 2.08 -6.19 14.29
CA PHE A 274 2.57 -4.95 14.87
C PHE A 274 1.83 -3.73 14.30
N ASP A 275 2.05 -2.57 14.91
CA ASP A 275 1.45 -1.32 14.44
C ASP A 275 2.28 -0.71 13.31
N ALA A 276 1.75 -0.77 12.10
CA ALA A 276 2.35 -0.19 10.89
C ALA A 276 1.69 1.15 10.50
N CYS A 277 0.68 1.61 11.26
CA CYS A 277 -0.04 2.83 10.92
C CYS A 277 0.84 4.05 11.13
N ALA A 278 0.75 5.02 10.19
CA ALA A 278 1.52 6.24 10.27
C ALA A 278 1.09 7.03 11.52
N ALA A 279 2.05 7.32 12.39
CA ALA A 279 1.90 8.35 13.40
C ALA A 279 1.94 9.73 12.72
N ASP A 280 1.15 10.69 13.26
CA ASP A 280 1.21 12.10 12.83
C ASP A 280 2.54 12.73 13.23
#